data_e6fa2191a5df4c168cc6df6327fa26f6
#
_entry.id   e6fa2191a5df4c168cc6df6327fa26f6
#
_cell.length_a   1.000
_cell.length_b   1.000
_cell.length_c   1.000
_cell.angle_alpha   90.00
_cell.angle_beta   90.00
_cell.angle_gamma   90.00
#
_symmetry.space_group_name_H-M   'P 1'
#
loop_
_entity.id
_entity.type
_entity.pdbx_description
1 polymer ?
#
loop_
_entity_poly.entity_id
_entity_poly.type
_entity_poly.pdbx_seq_one_letter_code
_entity_poly.pdbx_strand_id
1 'polypeptide(L)'
;MSRESLAQFLRSHRRSAVRRPIAVVGVTLALAAALIPAASAHDGDHPSEQKGSTAAKKSSPPSCPPGLAKQLEKGAADRFGAGCDLAGGDLGAMDDSKTRLAPGESASSSNLSLLTNVPKSGAFAAPTAYNTDLAFQGDYAYAGNYEGFTVWDISTPAQPEQVTQVVCTGAQNDISVWGDLLILSVDSSRSDASCASTGLPASNKAAWEGVRVFDISDPASPEYVAAVETPCGSHTHTLAPTKDGSELFVYVSSYGPNAAFPDCQPPHDKIGVVKVPLGAPSEASLVGTPVLFPDGGNPGGNGSSTTSGCHDITAYPERDIAAGACMGDGVILDISDRANPVVTETVRDTENFAFWHSATFNNEGTKVVFTDELGGGGAATCNPTVGPNKGADAIYRLKGGQLEFNSYYKIPRTNSNTENCVAHNGSLIPVKGRDLMVQAWYQGGISVFDFTNAKKPKEIAWFDRGPISDERLVLGGSWSAYWYRGHIYSNDIQLGFDVLRLDDKIVKTAPKNETDLFNPQ
;
A
#
# COMPACT_ATOMS: atom_id res chain seq x y z
N MET A 1 -26.38 7.95 7.88
CA MET A 1 -26.72 9.24 8.55
C MET A 1 -27.38 10.18 7.54
N SER A 2 -28.43 10.90 7.90
CA SER A 2 -29.00 11.92 7.01
C SER A 2 -28.05 13.12 6.95
N ARG A 3 -28.02 13.83 5.82
CA ARG A 3 -27.19 15.04 5.60
C ARG A 3 -27.33 16.10 6.71
N GLU A 4 -28.44 16.08 7.44
CA GLU A 4 -28.70 17.03 8.53
C GLU A 4 -27.97 16.72 9.84
N SER A 5 -27.69 15.45 10.14
CA SER A 5 -26.99 15.05 11.37
C SER A 5 -25.48 15.38 11.31
N LEU A 6 -24.85 15.25 10.15
CA LEU A 6 -23.43 15.59 9.97
C LEU A 6 -23.22 17.12 9.99
N ALA A 7 -24.15 17.88 9.38
CA ALA A 7 -24.09 19.34 9.36
C ALA A 7 -24.31 19.97 10.74
N GLN A 8 -25.00 19.29 11.66
CA GLN A 8 -25.25 19.76 13.01
C GLN A 8 -24.06 19.52 13.93
N PHE A 9 -23.31 18.42 13.72
CA PHE A 9 -22.08 18.12 14.43
C PHE A 9 -20.95 19.13 14.09
N LEU A 10 -20.82 19.50 12.81
CA LEU A 10 -19.80 20.46 12.36
C LEU A 10 -20.09 21.93 12.75
N ARG A 11 -21.34 22.28 13.14
CA ARG A 11 -21.68 23.65 13.55
C ARG A 11 -21.48 23.93 15.04
N SER A 12 -21.39 22.93 15.89
CA SER A 12 -21.24 23.09 17.34
C SER A 12 -19.84 23.48 17.81
N HIS A 13 -18.81 23.32 16.99
CA HIS A 13 -17.40 23.56 17.35
C HIS A 13 -16.80 24.88 16.83
N ARG A 14 -17.60 25.75 16.20
CA ARG A 14 -17.09 27.08 15.77
C ARG A 14 -17.47 28.17 16.79
N ARG A 15 -16.93 28.17 17.99
CA ARG A 15 -16.83 29.38 18.85
C ARG A 15 -15.78 29.18 19.93
N SER A 16 -14.60 29.75 19.73
CA SER A 16 -13.82 30.52 20.72
C SER A 16 -12.33 30.57 20.35
N ALA A 17 -11.95 31.47 19.46
CA ALA A 17 -10.55 31.89 19.29
C ALA A 17 -10.35 33.19 20.13
N VAL A 18 -9.74 33.05 21.28
CA VAL A 18 -9.21 34.18 22.06
C VAL A 18 -7.78 34.44 21.65
N ARG A 19 -7.54 35.56 20.99
CA ARG A 19 -6.18 36.05 20.64
C ARG A 19 -5.45 36.49 21.90
N ARG A 20 -4.26 35.93 22.17
CA ARG A 20 -3.28 36.50 23.09
C ARG A 20 -2.03 36.93 22.30
N PRO A 21 -1.42 38.09 22.62
CA PRO A 21 -0.22 38.57 21.90
C PRO A 21 1.04 37.83 22.39
N ILE A 22 1.89 37.43 21.45
CA ILE A 22 3.19 36.80 21.70
C ILE A 22 4.23 37.92 21.71
N ALA A 23 4.99 38.02 22.81
CA ALA A 23 6.16 38.87 22.91
C ALA A 23 7.39 38.18 22.26
N VAL A 24 8.02 38.87 21.33
CA VAL A 24 9.25 38.42 20.67
C VAL A 24 10.43 38.70 21.60
N VAL A 25 11.13 37.62 22.03
CA VAL A 25 12.46 37.73 22.66
C VAL A 25 13.50 37.21 21.66
N GLY A 26 14.31 38.08 21.14
CA GLY A 26 15.42 37.73 20.26
C GLY A 26 16.59 37.11 21.04
N VAL A 27 17.03 35.94 20.60
CA VAL A 27 18.31 35.35 21.05
C VAL A 27 19.22 35.22 19.83
N THR A 28 20.30 35.96 19.84
CA THR A 28 21.42 35.89 18.90
C THR A 28 22.32 34.72 19.27
N LEU A 29 22.47 33.71 18.38
CA LEU A 29 23.49 32.68 18.51
C LEU A 29 24.63 32.93 17.50
N ALA A 30 25.85 32.97 18.03
CA ALA A 30 27.08 33.10 17.26
C ALA A 30 27.47 31.74 16.62
N LEU A 31 27.83 31.80 15.33
CA LEU A 31 28.44 30.67 14.63
C LEU A 31 29.92 30.51 15.06
N ALA A 32 30.27 29.29 15.51
CA ALA A 32 31.65 28.85 15.56
C ALA A 32 31.87 27.77 14.49
N ALA A 33 32.68 28.09 13.48
CA ALA A 33 33.13 27.18 12.45
C ALA A 33 34.30 26.32 12.97
N ALA A 34 34.15 24.98 12.92
CA ALA A 34 35.26 24.06 13.14
C ALA A 34 35.67 23.43 11.80
N LEU A 35 36.92 23.68 11.42
CA LEU A 35 37.62 23.09 10.29
C LEU A 35 38.11 21.68 10.64
N ILE A 36 37.83 20.70 9.78
CA ILE A 36 38.43 19.36 9.82
C ILE A 36 39.30 19.19 8.56
N PRO A 37 40.55 18.71 8.67
CA PRO A 37 41.46 18.62 7.53
C PRO A 37 41.28 17.35 6.70
N ALA A 38 41.53 17.50 5.41
CA ALA A 38 41.60 16.42 4.43
C ALA A 38 42.83 15.53 4.64
N ALA A 39 42.68 14.22 4.53
CA ALA A 39 43.78 13.27 4.42
C ALA A 39 43.86 12.72 2.99
N SER A 40 45.05 12.77 2.45
CA SER A 40 45.47 12.51 1.10
C SER A 40 45.63 11.02 0.80
N ALA A 41 45.49 10.72 -0.49
CA ALA A 41 45.71 9.44 -1.14
C ALA A 41 47.16 8.91 -1.03
N HIS A 42 47.33 7.61 -1.05
CA HIS A 42 48.56 6.93 -1.43
C HIS A 42 48.32 5.88 -2.51
N ASP A 43 49.07 6.05 -3.61
CA ASP A 43 49.31 5.13 -4.72
C ASP A 43 50.12 3.92 -4.26
N GLY A 44 49.91 2.78 -4.96
CA GLY A 44 50.80 1.61 -4.80
C GLY A 44 50.50 0.47 -5.75
N ASP A 45 51.08 0.53 -6.94
CA ASP A 45 51.63 -0.55 -7.82
C ASP A 45 50.91 -1.87 -8.10
N HIS A 46 50.76 -2.09 -9.43
CA HIS A 46 50.55 -3.37 -10.12
C HIS A 46 51.83 -4.28 -10.12
N PRO A 47 51.65 -5.61 -10.27
CA PRO A 47 52.25 -6.27 -11.45
C PRO A 47 51.36 -7.29 -12.18
N SER A 48 51.45 -7.16 -13.50
CA SER A 48 51.42 -8.10 -14.66
C SER A 48 50.89 -9.53 -14.56
N GLU A 49 49.99 -9.79 -15.52
CA GLU A 49 49.71 -10.96 -16.39
C GLU A 49 50.27 -12.35 -16.03
N GLN A 50 49.33 -13.32 -15.98
CA GLN A 50 49.54 -14.64 -16.63
C GLN A 50 48.21 -15.22 -17.13
N LYS A 51 48.19 -15.59 -18.43
CA LYS A 51 47.09 -16.29 -19.10
C LYS A 51 46.98 -17.72 -18.61
N GLY A 52 45.76 -18.15 -18.27
CA GLY A 52 45.41 -19.53 -18.02
C GLY A 52 43.94 -19.78 -18.34
N SER A 53 43.67 -20.32 -19.53
CA SER A 53 42.34 -20.73 -20.00
C SER A 53 41.90 -21.99 -19.25
N THR A 54 40.86 -21.90 -18.46
CA THR A 54 39.97 -23.03 -18.13
C THR A 54 38.55 -22.54 -18.09
N ALA A 55 37.70 -23.13 -18.95
CA ALA A 55 36.28 -22.86 -19.02
C ALA A 55 35.61 -23.24 -17.70
N ALA A 56 35.23 -22.25 -16.92
CA ALA A 56 34.39 -22.44 -15.74
C ALA A 56 32.95 -22.67 -16.18
N LYS A 57 32.39 -23.81 -15.78
CA LYS A 57 30.94 -24.10 -15.86
C LYS A 57 30.18 -22.95 -15.14
N LYS A 58 29.29 -22.26 -15.88
CA LYS A 58 28.33 -21.34 -15.29
C LYS A 58 27.44 -22.14 -14.33
N SER A 59 27.59 -21.93 -13.05
CA SER A 59 26.62 -22.36 -12.06
C SER A 59 25.40 -21.42 -12.14
N SER A 60 24.21 -21.98 -12.27
CA SER A 60 22.97 -21.22 -12.20
C SER A 60 22.88 -20.49 -10.84
N PRO A 61 22.42 -19.23 -10.81
CA PRO A 61 22.21 -18.53 -9.55
C PRO A 61 21.10 -19.20 -8.72
N PRO A 62 21.14 -19.12 -7.39
CA PRO A 62 20.15 -19.75 -6.54
C PRO A 62 18.79 -19.05 -6.66
N SER A 63 17.70 -19.83 -6.64
CA SER A 63 16.33 -19.34 -6.59
C SER A 63 16.06 -18.58 -5.29
N CYS A 64 15.30 -17.48 -5.35
CA CYS A 64 14.95 -16.68 -4.18
C CYS A 64 14.00 -17.44 -3.24
N PRO A 65 14.28 -17.45 -1.93
CA PRO A 65 13.33 -18.00 -0.95
C PRO A 65 12.07 -17.16 -0.79
N PRO A 66 10.90 -17.77 -0.45
CA PRO A 66 9.61 -17.06 -0.28
C PRO A 66 9.59 -16.02 0.85
N GLY A 67 10.45 -15.62 1.52
CA GLY A 67 10.50 -14.56 2.55
C GLY A 67 11.33 -13.34 2.14
N LEU A 68 11.85 -13.33 0.91
CA LEU A 68 12.76 -12.28 0.47
C LEU A 68 12.07 -10.92 0.31
N ALA A 69 10.79 -10.90 -0.07
CA ALA A 69 10.01 -9.67 -0.19
C ALA A 69 10.06 -8.84 1.11
N LYS A 70 9.76 -9.46 2.26
CA LYS A 70 9.82 -8.77 3.56
C LYS A 70 11.24 -8.37 4.00
N GLN A 71 12.29 -9.07 3.54
CA GLN A 71 13.68 -8.64 3.77
C GLN A 71 14.06 -7.46 2.89
N LEU A 72 13.48 -7.36 1.70
CA LEU A 72 13.63 -6.23 0.79
C LEU A 72 12.92 -4.99 1.34
N GLU A 73 11.72 -5.15 1.90
CA GLU A 73 10.94 -4.13 2.58
C GLU A 73 11.62 -3.60 3.86
N LYS A 74 12.40 -4.41 4.56
CA LYS A 74 13.12 -4.03 5.79
C LYS A 74 14.44 -3.29 5.57
N GLY A 75 14.54 -2.43 4.57
CA GLY A 75 15.65 -1.48 4.39
C GLY A 75 16.93 -2.10 3.82
N ALA A 76 16.84 -3.25 3.14
CA ALA A 76 17.98 -3.88 2.47
C ALA A 76 18.23 -3.34 1.05
N ALA A 77 17.83 -2.11 0.76
CA ALA A 77 18.03 -1.47 -0.56
C ALA A 77 19.51 -1.50 -1.03
N ASP A 78 20.47 -1.51 -0.11
CA ASP A 78 21.90 -1.55 -0.45
C ASP A 78 22.43 -2.93 -0.89
N ARG A 79 21.61 -3.99 -0.87
CA ARG A 79 22.04 -5.35 -1.23
C ARG A 79 21.54 -5.85 -2.57
N PHE A 80 20.86 -5.04 -3.35
CA PHE A 80 20.33 -5.41 -4.67
C PHE A 80 21.37 -5.55 -5.79
N GLY A 81 22.66 -5.52 -5.49
CA GLY A 81 23.72 -5.80 -6.45
C GLY A 81 23.88 -7.26 -6.87
N ALA A 82 23.15 -8.20 -6.26
CA ALA A 82 23.19 -9.61 -6.63
C ALA A 82 21.80 -10.06 -7.11
N GLY A 83 21.57 -10.05 -8.43
CA GLY A 83 20.32 -10.47 -9.04
C GLY A 83 19.90 -11.87 -8.57
N CYS A 84 18.72 -11.97 -7.98
CA CYS A 84 17.99 -13.22 -7.93
C CYS A 84 17.27 -13.40 -9.27
N ASP A 85 17.54 -14.47 -10.00
CA ASP A 85 16.70 -14.90 -11.12
C ASP A 85 15.41 -15.53 -10.57
N LEU A 86 14.32 -14.77 -10.56
CA LEU A 86 13.00 -15.26 -10.17
C LEU A 86 12.38 -16.19 -11.23
N ALA A 87 13.01 -16.36 -12.37
CA ALA A 87 12.55 -17.21 -13.47
C ALA A 87 13.66 -18.12 -13.97
N GLY A 88 13.80 -19.27 -13.35
CA GLY A 88 14.54 -20.38 -13.91
C GLY A 88 13.78 -21.08 -15.06
N GLY A 89 13.35 -20.34 -16.07
CA GLY A 89 12.76 -20.83 -17.30
C GLY A 89 13.26 -19.99 -18.45
N ASP A 90 13.68 -20.65 -19.52
CA ASP A 90 13.97 -20.03 -20.80
C ASP A 90 12.68 -19.33 -21.29
N LEU A 91 12.53 -18.04 -20.96
CA LEU A 91 11.40 -17.23 -21.37
C LEU A 91 11.57 -17.00 -22.86
N GLY A 92 10.97 -17.88 -23.67
CA GLY A 92 10.93 -17.76 -25.11
C GLY A 92 10.58 -16.33 -25.51
N ALA A 93 11.38 -15.77 -26.42
CA ALA A 93 11.24 -14.41 -26.89
C ALA A 93 9.78 -14.12 -27.24
N MET A 94 9.13 -13.24 -26.45
CA MET A 94 7.79 -12.74 -26.75
C MET A 94 7.96 -11.72 -27.87
N ASP A 95 7.58 -12.09 -29.07
CA ASP A 95 7.60 -11.21 -30.24
C ASP A 95 6.35 -10.29 -30.23
N ASP A 96 6.36 -9.32 -29.34
CA ASP A 96 5.40 -8.23 -29.31
C ASP A 96 6.09 -6.86 -29.30
N SER A 97 7.19 -6.77 -30.06
CA SER A 97 8.01 -5.57 -30.19
C SER A 97 7.26 -4.33 -30.72
N LYS A 98 5.98 -4.47 -31.10
CA LYS A 98 5.17 -3.40 -31.70
C LYS A 98 4.27 -2.67 -30.70
N THR A 99 4.16 -3.13 -29.45
CA THR A 99 3.27 -2.54 -28.43
C THR A 99 3.99 -2.17 -27.13
N ARG A 100 5.27 -2.48 -26.99
CA ARG A 100 6.04 -2.15 -25.79
C ARG A 100 6.48 -0.69 -25.82
N LEU A 101 6.19 -0.01 -24.71
CA LEU A 101 6.66 1.35 -24.48
C LEU A 101 8.16 1.32 -24.12
N ALA A 102 8.91 2.32 -24.57
CA ALA A 102 10.27 2.54 -24.13
C ALA A 102 10.31 3.31 -22.80
N PRO A 103 11.44 3.29 -22.07
CA PRO A 103 11.61 4.12 -20.89
C PRO A 103 11.26 5.58 -21.15
N GLY A 104 10.41 6.16 -20.29
CA GLY A 104 9.94 7.55 -20.42
C GLY A 104 8.75 7.75 -21.37
N GLU A 105 8.30 6.74 -22.08
CA GLU A 105 7.05 6.79 -22.84
C GLU A 105 5.84 6.48 -21.97
N SER A 106 4.66 6.90 -22.42
CA SER A 106 3.39 6.52 -21.80
C SER A 106 2.30 6.38 -22.87
N ALA A 107 1.31 5.55 -22.56
CA ALA A 107 0.12 5.37 -23.40
C ALA A 107 -1.13 5.17 -22.54
N SER A 108 -2.29 5.40 -23.14
CA SER A 108 -3.57 5.20 -22.47
C SER A 108 -4.66 4.85 -23.47
N SER A 109 -5.77 4.31 -22.96
CA SER A 109 -7.01 4.24 -23.73
C SER A 109 -7.52 5.64 -24.04
N SER A 110 -8.28 5.78 -25.12
CA SER A 110 -8.78 7.10 -25.60
C SER A 110 -9.68 7.83 -24.61
N ASN A 111 -10.20 7.15 -23.58
CA ASN A 111 -11.09 7.68 -22.57
C ASN A 111 -10.42 7.89 -21.20
N LEU A 112 -9.11 7.62 -21.05
CA LEU A 112 -8.34 7.91 -19.85
C LEU A 112 -7.16 8.81 -20.17
N SER A 113 -7.03 9.93 -19.47
CA SER A 113 -5.95 10.90 -19.69
C SER A 113 -5.25 11.24 -18.37
N LEU A 114 -3.92 11.27 -18.39
CA LEU A 114 -3.11 11.86 -17.36
C LEU A 114 -3.30 13.39 -17.41
N LEU A 115 -3.84 13.98 -16.35
CA LEU A 115 -3.98 15.44 -16.22
C LEU A 115 -2.66 16.08 -15.80
N THR A 116 -2.02 15.46 -14.80
CA THR A 116 -0.73 15.92 -14.29
C THR A 116 0.02 14.80 -13.58
N ASN A 117 1.34 14.91 -13.58
CA ASN A 117 2.24 14.19 -12.70
C ASN A 117 3.05 15.23 -11.92
N VAL A 118 3.05 15.14 -10.59
CA VAL A 118 3.92 15.95 -9.73
C VAL A 118 5.07 15.06 -9.26
N PRO A 119 6.30 15.30 -9.75
CA PRO A 119 7.45 14.49 -9.38
C PRO A 119 7.75 14.56 -7.88
N LYS A 120 8.38 13.54 -7.34
CA LYS A 120 8.89 13.55 -5.97
C LYS A 120 9.85 14.73 -5.75
N SER A 121 9.75 15.36 -4.59
CA SER A 121 10.53 16.56 -4.27
C SER A 121 10.87 16.64 -2.79
N GLY A 122 11.63 17.65 -2.40
CA GLY A 122 11.93 17.95 -0.99
C GLY A 122 12.59 16.79 -0.26
N ALA A 123 12.07 16.45 0.91
CA ALA A 123 12.57 15.36 1.74
C ALA A 123 12.46 13.97 1.08
N PHE A 124 11.53 13.81 0.14
CA PHE A 124 11.24 12.54 -0.53
C PHE A 124 11.75 12.46 -1.98
N ALA A 125 12.65 13.34 -2.38
CA ALA A 125 13.22 13.38 -3.74
C ALA A 125 14.09 12.16 -4.10
N ALA A 126 14.63 11.47 -3.08
CA ALA A 126 15.50 10.32 -3.33
C ALA A 126 14.76 9.17 -4.05
N PRO A 127 15.41 8.45 -4.98
CA PRO A 127 14.79 7.28 -5.64
C PRO A 127 14.33 6.21 -4.66
N THR A 128 15.01 6.05 -3.52
CA THR A 128 14.69 5.09 -2.45
C THR A 128 13.58 5.53 -1.50
N ALA A 129 13.18 6.80 -1.52
CA ALA A 129 12.00 7.27 -0.81
C ALA A 129 10.75 6.89 -1.61
N TYR A 130 10.37 5.61 -1.56
CA TYR A 130 9.25 5.08 -2.31
C TYR A 130 7.93 5.65 -1.84
N ASN A 131 7.11 6.11 -2.78
CA ASN A 131 5.73 6.45 -2.51
C ASN A 131 4.90 5.20 -2.33
N THR A 132 3.86 5.27 -1.51
CA THR A 132 3.01 4.14 -1.14
C THR A 132 1.52 4.47 -1.26
N ASP A 133 0.74 4.28 -0.23
CA ASP A 133 -0.71 4.37 -0.29
C ASP A 133 -1.25 5.79 -0.18
N LEU A 134 -2.56 5.94 -0.35
CA LEU A 134 -3.28 7.21 -0.37
C LEU A 134 -4.55 7.12 0.49
N ALA A 135 -4.82 8.19 1.22
CA ALA A 135 -6.11 8.43 1.87
C ALA A 135 -6.61 9.84 1.53
N PHE A 136 -7.93 10.07 1.64
CA PHE A 136 -8.53 11.32 1.18
C PHE A 136 -9.55 11.85 2.17
N GLN A 137 -9.54 13.17 2.38
CA GLN A 137 -10.59 13.85 3.11
C GLN A 137 -10.78 15.28 2.61
N GLY A 138 -12.01 15.63 2.20
CA GLY A 138 -12.33 16.96 1.65
C GLY A 138 -11.46 17.28 0.42
N ASP A 139 -10.77 18.40 0.48
CA ASP A 139 -9.90 18.86 -0.60
C ASP A 139 -8.44 18.38 -0.46
N TYR A 140 -8.18 17.37 0.39
CA TYR A 140 -6.84 16.88 0.65
C TYR A 140 -6.67 15.40 0.30
N ALA A 141 -5.48 15.08 -0.26
CA ALA A 141 -4.95 13.72 -0.35
C ALA A 141 -3.73 13.59 0.58
N TYR A 142 -3.68 12.51 1.31
CA TYR A 142 -2.58 12.14 2.20
C TYR A 142 -1.85 10.98 1.56
N ALA A 143 -0.59 11.18 1.22
CA ALA A 143 0.20 10.23 0.45
C ALA A 143 1.34 9.66 1.29
N GLY A 144 1.30 8.37 1.55
CA GLY A 144 2.36 7.64 2.24
C GLY A 144 3.65 7.60 1.43
N ASN A 145 4.76 7.52 2.16
CA ASN A 145 6.09 7.39 1.61
C ASN A 145 6.98 6.67 2.63
N TYR A 146 7.98 5.91 2.19
CA TYR A 146 8.89 5.17 3.09
C TYR A 146 9.55 6.05 4.16
N GLU A 147 9.71 7.33 3.85
CA GLU A 147 10.33 8.32 4.77
C GLU A 147 9.29 9.15 5.56
N GLY A 148 7.97 8.90 5.38
CA GLY A 148 6.91 9.63 6.05
C GLY A 148 5.65 9.77 5.21
N PHE A 149 5.10 10.99 5.11
CA PHE A 149 3.95 11.25 4.24
C PHE A 149 3.94 12.69 3.70
N THR A 150 3.19 12.88 2.60
CA THR A 150 2.94 14.19 1.99
C THR A 150 1.45 14.51 2.07
N VAL A 151 1.11 15.76 2.38
CA VAL A 151 -0.26 16.30 2.26
C VAL A 151 -0.33 17.11 0.97
N TRP A 152 -1.31 16.78 0.13
CA TRP A 152 -1.61 17.45 -1.12
C TRP A 152 -2.93 18.18 -1.04
N ASP A 153 -3.00 19.46 -1.43
CA ASP A 153 -4.24 20.13 -1.78
C ASP A 153 -4.65 19.71 -3.20
N ILE A 154 -5.80 19.07 -3.31
CA ILE A 154 -6.38 18.56 -4.56
C ILE A 154 -7.68 19.29 -4.94
N SER A 155 -7.94 20.47 -4.35
CA SER A 155 -9.10 21.31 -4.69
C SER A 155 -9.14 21.67 -6.17
N THR A 156 -7.97 21.74 -6.80
CA THR A 156 -7.79 21.85 -8.26
C THR A 156 -7.08 20.62 -8.78
N PRO A 157 -7.78 19.54 -9.16
CA PRO A 157 -7.17 18.24 -9.46
C PRO A 157 -6.11 18.27 -10.57
N ALA A 158 -6.23 19.17 -11.56
CA ALA A 158 -5.23 19.33 -12.61
C ALA A 158 -3.94 20.07 -12.16
N GLN A 159 -3.94 20.65 -10.97
CA GLN A 159 -2.84 21.41 -10.37
C GLN A 159 -2.78 21.15 -8.87
N PRO A 160 -2.50 19.90 -8.43
CA PRO A 160 -2.38 19.61 -7.01
C PRO A 160 -1.16 20.33 -6.42
N GLU A 161 -1.33 20.88 -5.22
CA GLU A 161 -0.28 21.62 -4.53
C GLU A 161 0.22 20.84 -3.32
N GLN A 162 1.54 20.72 -3.16
CA GLN A 162 2.13 20.14 -1.96
C GLN A 162 1.96 21.10 -0.78
N VAL A 163 1.16 20.72 0.20
CA VAL A 163 0.92 21.51 1.41
C VAL A 163 2.08 21.35 2.39
N THR A 164 2.44 20.10 2.71
CA THR A 164 3.55 19.79 3.62
C THR A 164 4.10 18.38 3.38
N GLN A 165 5.31 18.13 3.89
CA GLN A 165 5.91 16.81 4.03
C GLN A 165 6.30 16.58 5.48
N VAL A 166 5.88 15.46 6.04
CA VAL A 166 6.25 15.03 7.39
C VAL A 166 7.23 13.88 7.31
N VAL A 167 8.46 14.11 7.72
CA VAL A 167 9.50 13.06 7.78
C VAL A 167 9.28 12.23 9.03
N CYS A 168 8.93 10.97 8.85
CA CYS A 168 8.64 10.02 9.91
C CYS A 168 8.82 8.57 9.40
N THR A 169 10.07 8.16 9.22
CA THR A 169 10.43 6.88 8.58
C THR A 169 9.76 5.69 9.26
N GLY A 170 9.13 4.82 8.47
CA GLY A 170 8.43 3.63 8.96
C GLY A 170 8.40 2.46 7.99
N ALA A 171 9.08 2.54 6.85
CA ALA A 171 8.98 1.74 5.64
C ALA A 171 7.69 2.06 4.86
N GLN A 172 6.76 1.11 4.63
CA GLN A 172 5.66 1.38 3.70
C GLN A 172 4.75 2.54 4.12
N ASN A 173 4.61 2.78 5.44
CA ASN A 173 3.83 3.90 5.92
C ASN A 173 2.43 3.96 5.29
N ASP A 174 1.72 2.82 5.30
CA ASP A 174 0.30 2.78 4.95
C ASP A 174 -0.48 3.82 5.76
N ILE A 175 -1.47 4.48 5.15
CA ILE A 175 -2.02 5.72 5.65
C ILE A 175 -3.55 5.76 5.59
N SER A 176 -4.19 6.17 6.68
CA SER A 176 -5.63 6.40 6.75
C SER A 176 -5.96 7.69 7.50
N VAL A 177 -7.12 8.26 7.23
CA VAL A 177 -7.59 9.49 7.87
C VAL A 177 -9.01 9.34 8.42
N TRP A 178 -9.30 10.00 9.56
CA TRP A 178 -10.62 10.03 10.17
C TRP A 178 -10.83 11.32 10.96
N GLY A 179 -11.63 12.25 10.41
CA GLY A 179 -11.79 13.57 11.02
C GLY A 179 -10.45 14.31 11.10
N ASP A 180 -10.06 14.70 12.31
CA ASP A 180 -8.81 15.40 12.54
C ASP A 180 -7.62 14.45 12.81
N LEU A 181 -7.77 13.15 12.52
CA LEU A 181 -6.72 12.14 12.79
C LEU A 181 -6.20 11.51 11.52
N LEU A 182 -4.89 11.25 11.51
CA LEU A 182 -4.20 10.43 10.52
C LEU A 182 -3.49 9.29 11.27
N ILE A 183 -3.67 8.08 10.75
CA ILE A 183 -2.99 6.88 11.23
C ILE A 183 -1.93 6.50 10.21
N LEU A 184 -0.74 6.12 10.69
CA LEU A 184 0.40 5.74 9.86
C LEU A 184 0.99 4.42 10.34
N SER A 185 1.08 3.44 9.46
CA SER A 185 1.69 2.11 9.71
C SER A 185 3.20 2.18 9.76
N VAL A 186 3.81 1.36 10.62
CA VAL A 186 5.26 1.16 10.69
C VAL A 186 5.57 -0.34 10.69
N ASP A 187 6.17 -0.83 9.61
CA ASP A 187 6.55 -2.23 9.42
C ASP A 187 8.05 -2.46 9.27
N SER A 188 8.86 -1.42 9.53
CA SER A 188 10.31 -1.55 9.69
C SER A 188 10.71 -1.36 11.15
N SER A 189 11.54 -2.28 11.66
CA SER A 189 11.98 -2.23 13.07
C SER A 189 12.80 -0.98 13.37
N ARG A 190 12.36 -0.21 14.35
CA ARG A 190 12.89 1.09 14.74
C ARG A 190 13.49 1.05 16.15
N SER A 191 14.36 2.01 16.47
CA SER A 191 14.94 2.16 17.82
C SER A 191 13.92 2.59 18.89
N ASP A 192 12.85 3.26 18.46
CA ASP A 192 11.78 3.79 19.31
C ASP A 192 10.60 4.26 18.45
N ALA A 193 9.53 4.71 19.08
CA ALA A 193 8.30 5.15 18.43
C ALA A 193 8.41 6.51 17.72
N SER A 194 9.43 7.32 18.00
CA SER A 194 9.53 8.69 17.49
C SER A 194 9.80 8.76 15.99
N CYS A 195 9.44 9.88 15.36
CA CYS A 195 9.80 10.14 13.97
C CYS A 195 11.31 10.30 13.73
N ALA A 196 12.09 10.57 14.79
CA ALA A 196 13.56 10.64 14.75
C ALA A 196 14.25 9.29 14.94
N SER A 197 13.48 8.20 15.09
CA SER A 197 14.00 6.85 15.32
C SER A 197 14.87 6.37 14.15
N THR A 198 15.81 5.48 14.45
CA THR A 198 16.68 4.84 13.47
C THR A 198 16.36 3.35 13.35
N GLY A 199 16.83 2.69 12.29
CA GLY A 199 16.65 1.25 12.13
C GLY A 199 17.31 0.46 13.27
N LEU A 200 16.60 -0.53 13.81
CA LEU A 200 17.10 -1.48 14.78
C LEU A 200 16.68 -2.89 14.32
N PRO A 201 17.54 -3.92 14.37
CA PRO A 201 17.15 -5.26 13.94
C PRO A 201 15.94 -5.80 14.69
N ALA A 202 14.97 -6.41 14.01
CA ALA A 202 13.77 -7.01 14.62
C ALA A 202 14.07 -8.15 15.63
N SER A 203 15.29 -8.69 15.62
CA SER A 203 15.79 -9.64 16.63
C SER A 203 16.16 -8.97 17.96
N ASN A 204 16.21 -7.64 18.02
CA ASN A 204 16.46 -6.90 19.25
C ASN A 204 15.12 -6.66 19.97
N LYS A 205 15.01 -7.08 21.23
CA LYS A 205 13.79 -6.89 22.04
C LYS A 205 13.39 -5.43 22.27
N ALA A 206 14.33 -4.50 22.13
CA ALA A 206 14.05 -3.06 22.24
C ALA A 206 13.58 -2.44 20.91
N ALA A 207 13.48 -3.24 19.84
CA ALA A 207 12.94 -2.75 18.57
C ALA A 207 11.45 -2.44 18.70
N TRP A 208 10.99 -1.41 18.01
CA TRP A 208 9.62 -0.95 18.00
C TRP A 208 9.05 -0.96 16.57
N GLU A 209 7.84 -1.48 16.40
CA GLU A 209 7.01 -1.41 15.21
C GLU A 209 5.53 -1.26 15.64
N GLY A 210 4.68 -0.65 14.80
CA GLY A 210 3.26 -0.50 15.14
C GLY A 210 2.58 0.61 14.35
N VAL A 211 1.70 1.38 14.98
CA VAL A 211 1.02 2.52 14.35
C VAL A 211 1.34 3.83 15.06
N ARG A 212 1.39 4.90 14.28
CA ARG A 212 1.52 6.28 14.76
C ARG A 212 0.24 7.07 14.48
N VAL A 213 -0.12 7.97 15.37
CA VAL A 213 -1.30 8.82 15.26
C VAL A 213 -0.86 10.27 15.18
N PHE A 214 -1.39 10.99 14.21
CA PHE A 214 -1.16 12.43 14.03
C PHE A 214 -2.50 13.17 14.12
N ASP A 215 -2.47 14.39 14.66
CA ASP A 215 -3.51 15.38 14.53
C ASP A 215 -3.28 16.15 13.22
N ILE A 216 -4.28 16.17 12.36
CA ILE A 216 -4.28 16.84 11.05
C ILE A 216 -5.36 17.92 10.96
N SER A 217 -5.81 18.44 12.11
CA SER A 217 -6.78 19.57 12.18
C SER A 217 -6.28 20.81 11.42
N ASP A 218 -4.94 20.98 11.36
CA ASP A 218 -4.26 21.85 10.39
C ASP A 218 -3.44 20.97 9.43
N PRO A 219 -3.92 20.73 8.19
CA PRO A 219 -3.21 19.92 7.20
C PRO A 219 -1.83 20.44 6.83
N ALA A 220 -1.54 21.73 7.08
CA ALA A 220 -0.22 22.31 6.83
C ALA A 220 0.78 22.05 7.97
N SER A 221 0.31 21.63 9.13
CA SER A 221 1.13 21.41 10.33
C SER A 221 0.66 20.18 11.11
N PRO A 222 0.74 18.96 10.55
CA PRO A 222 0.39 17.73 11.26
C PRO A 222 1.21 17.57 12.55
N GLU A 223 0.54 17.27 13.66
CA GLU A 223 1.17 17.09 14.96
C GLU A 223 1.20 15.61 15.37
N TYR A 224 2.35 15.10 15.78
CA TYR A 224 2.50 13.73 16.30
C TYR A 224 1.84 13.63 17.68
N VAL A 225 0.85 12.72 17.83
CA VAL A 225 0.01 12.62 19.04
C VAL A 225 0.32 11.37 19.85
N ALA A 226 0.40 10.21 19.19
CA ALA A 226 0.55 8.92 19.85
C ALA A 226 1.25 7.89 18.98
N ALA A 227 1.70 6.81 19.63
CA ALA A 227 2.12 5.58 18.97
C ALA A 227 1.67 4.37 19.78
N VAL A 228 1.34 3.30 19.07
CA VAL A 228 0.96 2.02 19.68
C VAL A 228 1.78 0.91 19.05
N GLU A 229 2.57 0.23 19.91
CA GLU A 229 3.30 -0.97 19.48
C GLU A 229 2.33 -2.13 19.25
N THR A 230 2.54 -2.88 18.18
CA THR A 230 1.71 -4.02 17.82
C THR A 230 2.54 -5.25 17.47
N PRO A 231 2.05 -6.48 17.74
CA PRO A 231 2.78 -7.69 17.37
C PRO A 231 3.10 -7.77 15.89
N CYS A 232 4.34 -8.01 15.52
CA CYS A 232 4.85 -8.01 14.15
C CYS A 232 4.77 -6.66 13.42
N GLY A 233 4.55 -5.56 14.15
CA GLY A 233 4.40 -4.22 13.58
C GLY A 233 3.05 -3.99 12.89
N SER A 234 3.02 -3.04 11.97
CA SER A 234 1.85 -2.71 11.15
C SER A 234 2.29 -2.59 9.70
N HIS A 235 1.96 -3.60 8.88
CA HIS A 235 2.21 -3.53 7.44
C HIS A 235 1.18 -2.63 6.78
N THR A 236 -0.11 -2.96 7.01
CA THR A 236 -1.25 -2.11 6.69
C THR A 236 -2.17 -1.99 7.90
N HIS A 237 -3.12 -1.08 7.84
CA HIS A 237 -4.15 -0.98 8.86
C HIS A 237 -5.48 -0.55 8.25
N THR A 238 -6.57 -0.95 8.90
CA THR A 238 -7.93 -0.70 8.44
C THR A 238 -8.72 0.02 9.50
N LEU A 239 -9.39 1.12 9.13
CA LEU A 239 -10.28 1.81 10.05
C LEU A 239 -11.62 1.08 10.16
N ALA A 240 -11.99 0.72 11.38
CA ALA A 240 -13.25 0.07 11.72
C ALA A 240 -14.04 0.91 12.73
N PRO A 241 -14.63 2.04 12.32
CA PRO A 241 -15.44 2.87 13.20
C PRO A 241 -16.72 2.13 13.64
N THR A 242 -17.25 2.47 14.80
CA THR A 242 -18.61 2.08 15.17
C THR A 242 -19.62 2.76 14.23
N LYS A 243 -20.82 2.15 14.06
CA LYS A 243 -21.83 2.67 13.12
C LYS A 243 -22.29 4.10 13.43
N ASP A 244 -22.24 4.48 14.69
CA ASP A 244 -22.56 5.84 15.14
C ASP A 244 -21.36 6.80 15.06
N GLY A 245 -20.16 6.28 14.70
CA GLY A 245 -18.94 7.04 14.61
C GLY A 245 -18.41 7.54 15.96
N SER A 246 -18.89 6.98 17.08
CA SER A 246 -18.48 7.42 18.42
C SER A 246 -17.13 6.87 18.86
N GLU A 247 -16.71 5.73 18.31
CA GLU A 247 -15.44 5.09 18.60
C GLU A 247 -14.73 4.68 17.30
N LEU A 248 -13.41 4.78 17.29
CA LEU A 248 -12.55 4.36 16.20
C LEU A 248 -11.69 3.18 16.65
N PHE A 249 -11.82 2.06 15.95
CA PHE A 249 -10.93 0.92 16.03
C PHE A 249 -10.06 0.87 14.78
N VAL A 250 -8.84 0.37 14.94
CA VAL A 250 -7.87 0.19 13.86
C VAL A 250 -7.44 -1.27 13.89
N TYR A 251 -7.76 -2.01 12.83
CA TYR A 251 -7.28 -3.37 12.64
C TYR A 251 -5.89 -3.31 12.02
N VAL A 252 -4.91 -3.84 12.73
CA VAL A 252 -3.51 -3.81 12.31
C VAL A 252 -3.16 -5.15 11.69
N SER A 253 -2.87 -5.12 10.41
CA SER A 253 -2.43 -6.25 9.62
C SER A 253 -0.90 -6.33 9.61
N SER A 254 -0.37 -7.54 9.78
CA SER A 254 1.05 -7.79 9.75
C SER A 254 1.34 -9.28 9.48
N TYR A 255 2.55 -9.60 9.04
CA TYR A 255 2.92 -10.96 8.64
C TYR A 255 4.43 -11.20 8.75
N GLY A 256 4.87 -12.42 8.38
CA GLY A 256 6.28 -12.82 8.35
C GLY A 256 6.88 -13.02 9.73
N PRO A 257 6.22 -13.82 10.61
CA PRO A 257 6.77 -14.16 11.91
C PRO A 257 8.08 -14.93 11.76
N ASN A 258 8.97 -14.73 12.74
CA ASN A 258 10.25 -15.43 12.79
C ASN A 258 10.60 -15.75 14.24
N ALA A 259 11.03 -16.98 14.50
CA ALA A 259 11.42 -17.42 15.85
C ALA A 259 12.57 -16.59 16.47
N ALA A 260 13.34 -15.87 15.64
CA ALA A 260 14.38 -14.96 16.10
C ALA A 260 13.86 -13.56 16.48
N PHE A 261 12.59 -13.24 16.22
CA PHE A 261 12.00 -11.91 16.47
C PHE A 261 11.16 -11.94 17.76
N PRO A 262 11.61 -11.33 18.86
CA PRO A 262 10.92 -11.42 20.17
C PRO A 262 9.45 -10.99 20.13
N ASP A 263 9.11 -10.00 19.29
CA ASP A 263 7.79 -9.40 19.20
C ASP A 263 6.98 -9.88 17.99
N CYS A 264 7.52 -10.84 17.20
CA CYS A 264 6.89 -11.40 16.03
C CYS A 264 7.14 -12.92 15.91
N GLN A 265 6.64 -13.67 16.87
CA GLN A 265 6.81 -15.12 16.96
C GLN A 265 5.77 -15.90 16.15
N PRO A 266 6.15 -17.04 15.53
CA PRO A 266 5.19 -18.01 15.01
C PRO A 266 4.37 -18.70 16.14
N PRO A 267 3.11 -19.10 15.89
CA PRO A 267 2.31 -18.74 14.73
C PRO A 267 1.79 -17.31 14.88
N HIS A 268 1.86 -16.52 13.81
CA HIS A 268 1.22 -15.20 13.76
C HIS A 268 -0.13 -15.35 13.07
N ASP A 269 -1.10 -15.86 13.79
CA ASP A 269 -2.45 -16.26 13.35
C ASP A 269 -3.53 -15.22 13.72
N LYS A 270 -3.13 -13.99 13.98
CA LYS A 270 -3.92 -12.93 14.61
C LYS A 270 -3.67 -11.57 13.96
N ILE A 271 -4.52 -10.60 14.30
CA ILE A 271 -4.31 -9.18 14.04
C ILE A 271 -4.20 -8.39 15.34
N GLY A 272 -3.67 -7.17 15.30
CA GLY A 272 -3.78 -6.21 16.38
C GLY A 272 -5.09 -5.42 16.27
N VAL A 273 -5.74 -5.12 17.40
CA VAL A 273 -6.86 -4.19 17.44
C VAL A 273 -6.47 -3.02 18.32
N VAL A 274 -6.29 -1.84 17.70
CA VAL A 274 -6.00 -0.59 18.40
C VAL A 274 -7.28 0.21 18.51
N LYS A 275 -7.57 0.74 19.70
CA LYS A 275 -8.64 1.71 19.93
C LYS A 275 -8.04 3.10 20.00
N VAL A 276 -8.60 4.03 19.22
CA VAL A 276 -8.22 5.45 19.23
C VAL A 276 -9.41 6.26 19.80
N PRO A 277 -9.33 6.73 21.06
CA PRO A 277 -10.37 7.58 21.64
C PRO A 277 -10.41 8.93 20.90
N LEU A 278 -11.53 9.25 20.23
CA LEU A 278 -11.64 10.45 19.41
C LEU A 278 -11.52 11.76 20.21
N GLY A 279 -11.91 11.75 21.49
CA GLY A 279 -11.76 12.90 22.38
C GLY A 279 -10.41 13.02 23.10
N ALA A 280 -9.58 11.97 23.02
CA ALA A 280 -8.26 11.90 23.67
C ALA A 280 -7.34 10.95 22.87
N PRO A 281 -6.96 11.29 21.61
CA PRO A 281 -6.23 10.39 20.73
C PRO A 281 -4.83 10.01 21.28
N SER A 282 -4.28 10.79 22.21
CA SER A 282 -3.05 10.44 22.94
C SER A 282 -3.19 9.20 23.86
N GLU A 283 -4.43 8.74 24.11
CA GLU A 283 -4.72 7.53 24.90
C GLU A 283 -4.95 6.31 23.98
N ALA A 284 -4.57 6.39 22.70
CA ALA A 284 -4.62 5.26 21.78
C ALA A 284 -3.87 4.06 22.37
N SER A 285 -4.46 2.87 22.27
CA SER A 285 -3.90 1.66 22.88
C SER A 285 -4.32 0.39 22.16
N LEU A 286 -3.47 -0.63 22.22
CA LEU A 286 -3.78 -2.00 21.79
C LEU A 286 -4.80 -2.59 22.76
N VAL A 287 -6.02 -2.87 22.29
CA VAL A 287 -7.10 -3.42 23.15
C VAL A 287 -7.30 -4.92 22.99
N GLY A 288 -6.73 -5.53 21.95
CA GLY A 288 -6.82 -6.97 21.74
C GLY A 288 -5.93 -7.47 20.60
N THR A 289 -5.75 -8.77 20.58
CA THR A 289 -5.06 -9.50 19.48
C THR A 289 -5.87 -10.75 19.13
N PRO A 290 -7.08 -10.60 18.54
CA PRO A 290 -7.95 -11.74 18.22
C PRO A 290 -7.24 -12.71 17.28
N VAL A 291 -7.34 -14.01 17.62
CA VAL A 291 -6.86 -15.10 16.76
C VAL A 291 -7.87 -15.33 15.65
N LEU A 292 -7.45 -15.17 14.41
CA LEU A 292 -8.29 -15.36 13.23
C LEU A 292 -8.25 -16.80 12.71
N PHE A 293 -7.15 -17.51 12.92
CA PHE A 293 -6.91 -18.84 12.37
C PHE A 293 -6.55 -19.85 13.47
N PRO A 294 -7.50 -20.21 14.38
CA PRO A 294 -7.22 -21.12 15.47
C PRO A 294 -6.79 -22.52 15.01
N ASP A 295 -7.16 -22.92 13.78
CA ASP A 295 -6.79 -24.18 13.14
C ASP A 295 -5.55 -24.05 12.22
N GLY A 296 -4.89 -22.88 12.17
CA GLY A 296 -3.63 -22.63 11.48
C GLY A 296 -3.74 -22.20 10.01
N GLY A 297 -4.94 -22.18 9.40
CA GLY A 297 -5.14 -21.70 8.01
C GLY A 297 -4.43 -22.57 6.95
N ASN A 298 -4.00 -21.93 5.84
CA ASN A 298 -3.22 -22.61 4.79
C ASN A 298 -1.79 -22.88 5.28
N PRO A 299 -1.32 -24.14 5.26
CA PRO A 299 0.06 -24.44 5.67
C PRO A 299 1.11 -23.97 4.64
N GLY A 300 0.67 -23.46 3.48
CA GLY A 300 1.56 -23.08 2.39
C GLY A 300 2.09 -24.27 1.58
N GLY A 301 2.99 -23.98 0.66
CA GLY A 301 3.60 -24.96 -0.24
C GLY A 301 3.05 -24.88 -1.67
N ASN A 302 3.71 -25.55 -2.61
CA ASN A 302 3.37 -25.52 -4.05
C ASN A 302 3.30 -24.08 -4.65
N GLY A 303 4.05 -23.13 -4.08
CA GLY A 303 4.03 -21.73 -4.51
C GLY A 303 3.00 -20.86 -3.81
N SER A 304 2.16 -21.41 -2.92
CA SER A 304 1.23 -20.65 -2.09
C SER A 304 1.87 -20.29 -0.74
N SER A 305 1.57 -19.10 -0.23
CA SER A 305 2.01 -18.63 1.07
C SER A 305 1.30 -19.37 2.21
N THR A 306 1.96 -19.44 3.36
CA THR A 306 1.33 -19.85 4.62
C THR A 306 0.43 -18.73 5.12
N THR A 307 -0.77 -19.06 5.62
CA THR A 307 -1.61 -18.09 6.33
C THR A 307 -0.89 -17.64 7.61
N SER A 308 -0.69 -16.34 7.75
CA SER A 308 0.10 -15.77 8.84
C SER A 308 -0.30 -14.32 9.11
N GLY A 309 -1.39 -14.11 9.84
CA GLY A 309 -2.05 -12.82 9.93
C GLY A 309 -2.70 -12.44 8.61
N CYS A 310 -2.92 -11.16 8.36
CA CYS A 310 -3.43 -10.65 7.08
C CYS A 310 -2.44 -9.66 6.48
N HIS A 311 -2.52 -9.48 5.16
CA HIS A 311 -1.86 -8.38 4.47
C HIS A 311 -2.80 -7.16 4.51
N ASP A 312 -3.93 -7.19 3.81
CA ASP A 312 -4.93 -6.14 3.87
C ASP A 312 -6.28 -6.67 4.37
N ILE A 313 -6.97 -5.83 5.12
CA ILE A 313 -8.37 -5.99 5.46
C ILE A 313 -9.12 -4.77 4.93
N THR A 314 -10.32 -4.95 4.40
CA THR A 314 -11.23 -3.86 4.06
C THR A 314 -12.51 -3.98 4.86
N ALA A 315 -12.82 -2.96 5.65
CA ALA A 315 -14.02 -2.92 6.47
C ALA A 315 -15.23 -2.38 5.71
N TYR A 316 -16.41 -2.95 6.00
CA TYR A 316 -17.71 -2.42 5.59
C TYR A 316 -18.57 -2.21 6.84
N PRO A 317 -18.32 -1.12 7.60
CA PRO A 317 -18.87 -0.92 8.94
C PRO A 317 -20.40 -0.90 9.00
N GLU A 318 -21.08 -0.40 7.95
CA GLU A 318 -22.54 -0.34 7.89
C GLU A 318 -23.19 -1.73 7.86
N ARG A 319 -22.46 -2.74 7.44
CA ARG A 319 -22.89 -4.15 7.38
C ARG A 319 -22.32 -5.04 8.47
N ASP A 320 -21.47 -4.51 9.33
CA ASP A 320 -20.71 -5.25 10.34
C ASP A 320 -19.87 -6.40 9.76
N ILE A 321 -19.34 -6.22 8.55
CA ILE A 321 -18.45 -7.20 7.90
C ILE A 321 -17.13 -6.54 7.49
N ALA A 322 -16.09 -7.37 7.41
CA ALA A 322 -14.87 -7.03 6.71
C ALA A 322 -14.42 -8.21 5.83
N ALA A 323 -13.61 -7.92 4.82
CA ALA A 323 -12.94 -8.93 4.02
C ALA A 323 -11.44 -8.81 4.23
N GLY A 324 -10.76 -9.93 4.46
CA GLY A 324 -9.31 -9.98 4.68
C GLY A 324 -8.61 -10.86 3.67
N ALA A 325 -7.48 -10.41 3.17
CA ALA A 325 -6.54 -11.17 2.37
C ALA A 325 -5.34 -11.54 3.25
N CYS A 326 -5.25 -12.81 3.66
CA CYS A 326 -4.40 -13.23 4.78
C CYS A 326 -3.30 -14.19 4.31
N MET A 327 -2.52 -13.77 3.32
CA MET A 327 -1.36 -14.46 2.76
C MET A 327 -1.74 -15.76 2.02
N GLY A 328 -2.21 -16.77 2.74
CA GLY A 328 -2.60 -18.07 2.21
C GLY A 328 -4.10 -18.25 1.99
N ASP A 329 -4.92 -17.40 2.58
CA ASP A 329 -6.38 -17.49 2.58
C ASP A 329 -7.03 -16.12 2.39
N GLY A 330 -8.22 -16.10 1.76
CA GLY A 330 -9.14 -14.97 1.81
C GLY A 330 -10.26 -15.25 2.81
N VAL A 331 -10.70 -14.22 3.57
CA VAL A 331 -11.69 -14.39 4.64
C VAL A 331 -12.78 -13.34 4.61
N ILE A 332 -13.94 -13.68 5.20
CA ILE A 332 -14.93 -12.69 5.67
C ILE A 332 -14.92 -12.71 7.19
N LEU A 333 -14.95 -11.52 7.78
CA LEU A 333 -15.01 -11.32 9.21
C LEU A 333 -16.36 -10.71 9.59
N ASP A 334 -16.94 -11.16 10.71
CA ASP A 334 -17.94 -10.44 11.47
C ASP A 334 -17.21 -9.42 12.35
N ILE A 335 -17.53 -8.16 12.17
CA ILE A 335 -16.98 -7.04 12.92
C ILE A 335 -18.07 -6.31 13.73
N SER A 336 -19.19 -6.97 14.06
CA SER A 336 -20.25 -6.41 14.91
C SER A 336 -19.73 -6.00 16.29
N ASP A 337 -18.79 -6.75 16.85
CA ASP A 337 -17.93 -6.31 17.95
C ASP A 337 -16.57 -5.89 17.36
N ARG A 338 -16.34 -4.58 17.27
CA ARG A 338 -15.12 -4.01 16.68
C ARG A 338 -13.84 -4.42 17.42
N ALA A 339 -13.94 -4.71 18.71
CA ALA A 339 -12.79 -5.15 19.51
C ALA A 339 -12.44 -6.63 19.29
N ASN A 340 -13.39 -7.44 18.81
CA ASN A 340 -13.25 -8.88 18.67
C ASN A 340 -13.76 -9.38 17.31
N PRO A 341 -13.11 -9.03 16.18
CA PRO A 341 -13.48 -9.55 14.87
C PRO A 341 -13.32 -11.05 14.80
N VAL A 342 -14.25 -11.74 14.13
CA VAL A 342 -14.30 -13.20 14.01
C VAL A 342 -14.42 -13.61 12.56
N VAL A 343 -13.58 -14.56 12.10
CA VAL A 343 -13.69 -15.16 10.75
C VAL A 343 -14.95 -16.00 10.67
N THR A 344 -15.80 -15.69 9.69
CA THR A 344 -17.06 -16.41 9.43
C THR A 344 -17.04 -17.22 8.14
N GLU A 345 -16.14 -16.92 7.21
CA GLU A 345 -15.95 -17.62 5.96
C GLU A 345 -14.49 -17.58 5.54
N THR A 346 -14.00 -18.66 4.93
CA THR A 346 -12.63 -18.75 4.41
C THR A 346 -12.65 -19.37 3.02
N VAL A 347 -11.90 -18.78 2.09
CA VAL A 347 -11.63 -19.33 0.76
C VAL A 347 -10.15 -19.48 0.54
N ARG A 348 -9.79 -20.49 -0.25
CA ARG A 348 -8.42 -20.85 -0.58
C ARG A 348 -8.28 -21.21 -2.05
N ASP A 349 -7.22 -20.73 -2.68
CA ASP A 349 -6.82 -21.12 -4.02
C ASP A 349 -5.32 -21.47 -4.02
N THR A 350 -5.01 -22.76 -3.97
CA THR A 350 -3.62 -23.26 -3.96
C THR A 350 -3.09 -23.52 -5.36
N GLU A 351 -3.89 -23.33 -6.41
CA GLU A 351 -3.48 -23.53 -7.80
C GLU A 351 -2.98 -22.24 -8.43
N ASN A 352 -3.71 -21.13 -8.20
CA ASN A 352 -3.47 -19.87 -8.90
C ASN A 352 -2.95 -18.76 -7.98
N PHE A 353 -3.39 -18.69 -6.71
CA PHE A 353 -2.99 -17.65 -5.77
C PHE A 353 -1.76 -18.06 -4.97
N ALA A 354 -0.70 -17.26 -5.11
CA ALA A 354 0.52 -17.39 -4.34
C ALA A 354 0.46 -16.59 -3.03
N PHE A 355 -0.17 -15.40 -3.08
CA PHE A 355 -0.13 -14.42 -2.01
C PHE A 355 -1.41 -13.58 -2.00
N TRP A 356 -2.35 -13.91 -1.12
CA TRP A 356 -3.57 -13.15 -0.90
C TRP A 356 -3.21 -11.80 -0.27
N HIS A 357 -3.36 -10.73 -1.04
CA HIS A 357 -2.81 -9.42 -0.74
C HIS A 357 -3.89 -8.43 -0.28
N SER A 358 -4.88 -8.11 -1.12
CA SER A 358 -5.94 -7.17 -0.79
C SER A 358 -7.34 -7.75 -1.06
N ALA A 359 -8.36 -7.13 -0.47
CA ALA A 359 -9.74 -7.51 -0.59
C ALA A 359 -10.62 -6.26 -0.75
N THR A 360 -11.39 -6.15 -1.82
CA THR A 360 -12.23 -4.97 -2.09
C THR A 360 -13.68 -5.40 -2.32
N PHE A 361 -14.61 -4.89 -1.50
CA PHE A 361 -16.05 -5.11 -1.72
C PHE A 361 -16.54 -4.33 -2.94
N ASN A 362 -17.58 -4.84 -3.62
CA ASN A 362 -18.34 -4.01 -4.54
C ASN A 362 -19.25 -3.03 -3.76
N ASN A 363 -19.81 -2.02 -4.47
CA ASN A 363 -20.63 -0.96 -3.86
C ASN A 363 -21.80 -1.49 -2.99
N GLU A 364 -22.28 -2.71 -3.27
CA GLU A 364 -23.40 -3.33 -2.56
C GLU A 364 -22.95 -4.32 -1.48
N GLY A 365 -21.64 -4.59 -1.31
CA GLY A 365 -21.12 -5.60 -0.39
C GLY A 365 -21.63 -7.02 -0.70
N THR A 366 -21.82 -7.34 -1.99
CA THR A 366 -22.30 -8.64 -2.48
C THR A 366 -21.25 -9.38 -3.31
N LYS A 367 -20.11 -8.74 -3.55
CA LYS A 367 -18.94 -9.32 -4.19
C LYS A 367 -17.69 -8.85 -3.48
N VAL A 368 -16.65 -9.65 -3.58
CA VAL A 368 -15.28 -9.30 -3.12
C VAL A 368 -14.32 -9.60 -4.27
N VAL A 369 -13.44 -8.67 -4.53
CA VAL A 369 -12.28 -8.84 -5.40
C VAL A 369 -11.07 -9.03 -4.50
N PHE A 370 -10.45 -10.20 -4.55
CA PHE A 370 -9.18 -10.47 -3.90
C PHE A 370 -8.04 -10.36 -4.90
N THR A 371 -6.90 -9.83 -4.50
CA THR A 371 -5.70 -9.72 -5.34
C THR A 371 -4.67 -10.77 -4.95
N ASP A 372 -4.00 -11.36 -5.96
CA ASP A 372 -2.80 -12.21 -5.80
C ASP A 372 -1.57 -11.38 -6.12
N GLU A 373 -0.80 -11.01 -5.11
CA GLU A 373 0.46 -10.32 -5.31
C GLU A 373 1.62 -11.31 -5.52
N LEU A 374 1.52 -12.16 -6.52
CA LEU A 374 2.56 -13.13 -6.89
C LEU A 374 3.93 -12.45 -7.02
N GLY A 375 4.87 -12.85 -6.18
CA GLY A 375 6.22 -12.29 -6.16
C GLY A 375 6.38 -11.04 -5.30
N GLY A 376 5.35 -10.67 -4.49
CA GLY A 376 5.42 -9.58 -3.51
C GLY A 376 5.74 -8.23 -4.15
N GLY A 377 5.06 -7.88 -5.23
CA GLY A 377 5.24 -6.61 -5.94
C GLY A 377 6.54 -6.48 -6.74
N GLY A 378 7.54 -7.34 -6.50
CA GLY A 378 8.86 -7.24 -7.12
C GLY A 378 9.04 -8.08 -8.38
N ALA A 379 8.02 -8.80 -8.88
CA ALA A 379 8.15 -9.73 -9.99
C ALA A 379 7.45 -9.24 -11.27
N ALA A 380 8.00 -9.64 -12.43
CA ALA A 380 7.39 -9.41 -13.74
C ALA A 380 6.37 -10.51 -14.05
N THR A 381 5.12 -10.37 -13.60
CA THR A 381 4.11 -11.44 -13.74
C THR A 381 3.10 -11.22 -14.85
N CYS A 382 2.99 -10.01 -15.42
CA CYS A 382 2.03 -9.70 -16.48
C CYS A 382 2.54 -10.15 -17.86
N ASN A 383 2.67 -11.45 -18.04
CA ASN A 383 3.18 -12.07 -19.26
C ASN A 383 2.50 -13.43 -19.54
N PRO A 384 2.54 -13.94 -20.79
CA PRO A 384 1.89 -15.19 -21.16
C PRO A 384 2.45 -16.44 -20.45
N THR A 385 3.70 -16.42 -19.98
CA THR A 385 4.33 -17.56 -19.29
C THR A 385 3.67 -17.77 -17.92
N VAL A 386 3.42 -16.69 -17.17
CA VAL A 386 2.70 -16.74 -15.90
C VAL A 386 1.21 -17.01 -16.14
N GLY A 387 0.67 -16.50 -17.22
CA GLY A 387 -0.72 -16.72 -17.64
C GLY A 387 -1.74 -15.79 -16.97
N PRO A 388 -3.04 -16.00 -17.25
CA PRO A 388 -4.09 -15.04 -16.92
C PRO A 388 -4.64 -15.17 -15.50
N ASN A 389 -4.32 -16.24 -14.76
CA ASN A 389 -4.95 -16.54 -13.48
C ASN A 389 -4.04 -16.31 -12.27
N LYS A 390 -2.73 -16.12 -12.49
CA LYS A 390 -1.72 -15.94 -11.44
C LYS A 390 -1.26 -14.49 -11.42
N GLY A 391 -1.01 -13.94 -10.24
CA GLY A 391 -0.76 -12.50 -10.09
C GLY A 391 -1.95 -11.68 -10.61
N ALA A 392 -3.14 -12.10 -10.31
CA ALA A 392 -4.40 -11.63 -10.87
C ALA A 392 -5.42 -11.37 -9.75
N ASP A 393 -6.55 -10.77 -10.09
CA ASP A 393 -7.70 -10.68 -9.20
C ASP A 393 -8.53 -11.96 -9.25
N ALA A 394 -9.09 -12.37 -8.12
CA ALA A 394 -10.14 -13.36 -8.04
C ALA A 394 -11.45 -12.71 -7.58
N ILE A 395 -12.50 -12.83 -8.37
CA ILE A 395 -13.80 -12.23 -8.11
C ILE A 395 -14.71 -13.27 -7.49
N TYR A 396 -15.16 -13.02 -6.27
CA TYR A 396 -16.10 -13.84 -5.53
C TYR A 396 -17.44 -13.13 -5.37
N ARG A 397 -18.53 -13.89 -5.39
CA ARG A 397 -19.85 -13.43 -4.94
C ARG A 397 -19.99 -13.76 -3.46
N LEU A 398 -20.40 -12.77 -2.65
CA LEU A 398 -20.78 -12.98 -1.26
C LEU A 398 -22.30 -13.17 -1.17
N LYS A 399 -22.74 -14.38 -0.80
CA LYS A 399 -24.16 -14.73 -0.71
C LYS A 399 -24.44 -15.56 0.54
N GLY A 400 -25.28 -15.04 1.41
CA GLY A 400 -25.62 -15.75 2.66
C GLY A 400 -24.41 -15.97 3.57
N GLY A 401 -23.42 -15.08 3.53
CA GLY A 401 -22.18 -15.19 4.29
C GLY A 401 -21.11 -16.06 3.64
N GLN A 402 -21.38 -16.69 2.49
CA GLN A 402 -20.44 -17.57 1.79
C GLN A 402 -19.89 -16.93 0.54
N LEU A 403 -18.63 -17.22 0.22
CA LEU A 403 -17.91 -16.75 -0.95
C LEU A 403 -17.97 -17.80 -2.08
N GLU A 404 -18.60 -17.44 -3.19
CA GLU A 404 -18.70 -18.27 -4.40
C GLU A 404 -17.74 -17.71 -5.47
N PHE A 405 -16.72 -18.47 -5.89
CA PHE A 405 -15.81 -18.07 -6.96
C PHE A 405 -16.52 -17.86 -8.29
N ASN A 406 -16.17 -16.81 -9.04
CA ASN A 406 -16.76 -16.52 -10.35
C ASN A 406 -15.74 -16.49 -11.49
N SER A 407 -14.64 -15.76 -11.35
CA SER A 407 -13.61 -15.63 -12.40
C SER A 407 -12.35 -14.95 -11.87
N TYR A 408 -11.29 -15.01 -12.68
CA TYR A 408 -10.12 -14.16 -12.54
C TYR A 408 -10.20 -12.95 -13.47
N TYR A 409 -9.50 -11.87 -13.07
CA TYR A 409 -9.22 -10.74 -13.93
C TYR A 409 -7.72 -10.42 -13.87
N LYS A 410 -7.12 -10.19 -15.02
CA LYS A 410 -5.76 -9.69 -15.17
C LYS A 410 -5.74 -8.70 -16.32
N ILE A 411 -4.88 -7.69 -16.24
CA ILE A 411 -4.73 -6.74 -17.36
C ILE A 411 -4.38 -7.49 -18.64
N PRO A 412 -5.02 -7.13 -19.78
CA PRO A 412 -4.78 -7.82 -21.05
C PRO A 412 -3.43 -7.45 -21.70
N ARG A 413 -2.77 -6.40 -21.20
CA ARG A 413 -1.45 -5.98 -21.68
C ARG A 413 -0.37 -6.90 -21.14
N THR A 414 0.71 -7.01 -21.90
CA THR A 414 1.90 -7.74 -21.49
C THR A 414 3.06 -6.77 -21.26
N ASN A 415 3.75 -6.96 -20.16
CA ASN A 415 4.90 -6.15 -19.76
C ASN A 415 6.23 -6.89 -20.01
N SER A 416 7.32 -6.15 -20.02
CA SER A 416 8.66 -6.71 -20.17
C SER A 416 9.12 -7.38 -18.88
N ASN A 417 10.21 -8.17 -18.96
CA ASN A 417 10.81 -8.76 -17.77
C ASN A 417 11.56 -7.75 -16.87
N THR A 418 11.66 -6.50 -17.31
CA THR A 418 12.24 -5.39 -16.54
C THR A 418 11.21 -4.57 -15.78
N GLU A 419 9.92 -4.92 -15.90
CA GLU A 419 8.80 -4.26 -15.27
C GLU A 419 8.17 -5.17 -14.21
N ASN A 420 8.22 -4.76 -12.93
CA ASN A 420 7.39 -5.42 -11.92
C ASN A 420 5.92 -5.14 -12.23
N CYS A 421 5.13 -6.18 -12.31
CA CYS A 421 3.70 -6.08 -12.65
C CYS A 421 2.92 -7.24 -12.05
N VAL A 422 1.94 -6.91 -11.22
CA VAL A 422 1.03 -7.83 -10.56
C VAL A 422 -0.20 -7.06 -10.06
N ALA A 423 -1.32 -7.72 -9.77
CA ALA A 423 -2.49 -7.10 -9.15
C ALA A 423 -2.13 -6.48 -7.79
N HIS A 424 -2.52 -5.23 -7.57
CA HIS A 424 -2.23 -4.48 -6.36
C HIS A 424 -3.46 -3.67 -5.90
N ASN A 425 -3.27 -2.56 -5.19
CA ASN A 425 -4.34 -1.80 -4.55
C ASN A 425 -5.22 -1.03 -5.54
N GLY A 426 -6.51 -1.01 -5.25
CA GLY A 426 -7.49 -0.32 -6.06
C GLY A 426 -8.75 0.05 -5.27
N SER A 427 -9.62 0.82 -5.90
CA SER A 427 -10.89 1.23 -5.31
C SER A 427 -12.05 1.12 -6.28
N LEU A 428 -13.25 1.12 -5.72
CA LEU A 428 -14.46 1.19 -6.51
C LEU A 428 -14.72 2.60 -7.04
N ILE A 429 -15.31 2.66 -8.22
CA ILE A 429 -15.96 3.87 -8.74
C ILE A 429 -17.43 3.80 -8.35
N PRO A 430 -17.99 4.77 -7.60
CA PRO A 430 -19.30 4.67 -6.98
C PRO A 430 -20.46 4.90 -7.97
N VAL A 431 -20.59 4.03 -8.96
CA VAL A 431 -21.66 4.08 -9.98
C VAL A 431 -22.80 3.16 -9.57
N LYS A 432 -23.99 3.72 -9.35
CA LYS A 432 -25.15 2.93 -8.96
C LYS A 432 -25.50 1.85 -9.99
N GLY A 433 -25.59 0.59 -9.54
CA GLY A 433 -25.95 -0.56 -10.37
C GLY A 433 -24.83 -1.04 -11.28
N ARG A 434 -23.59 -0.58 -11.05
CA ARG A 434 -22.38 -1.03 -11.70
C ARG A 434 -21.29 -1.32 -10.68
N ASP A 435 -20.50 -2.31 -10.95
CA ASP A 435 -19.30 -2.63 -10.19
C ASP A 435 -18.10 -2.32 -11.07
N LEU A 436 -17.56 -1.13 -10.89
CA LEU A 436 -16.37 -0.65 -11.59
C LEU A 436 -15.25 -0.50 -10.58
N MET A 437 -14.05 -0.95 -10.91
CA MET A 437 -12.86 -0.80 -10.09
C MET A 437 -11.76 -0.10 -10.89
N VAL A 438 -11.08 0.83 -10.27
CA VAL A 438 -9.77 1.31 -10.69
C VAL A 438 -8.72 0.63 -9.84
N GLN A 439 -7.61 0.20 -10.46
CA GLN A 439 -6.60 -0.61 -9.78
C GLN A 439 -5.20 -0.36 -10.33
N ALA A 440 -4.23 -0.37 -9.43
CA ALA A 440 -2.81 -0.31 -9.73
C ALA A 440 -2.25 -1.69 -10.05
N TRP A 441 -1.29 -1.73 -10.98
CA TRP A 441 -0.58 -2.93 -11.43
C TRP A 441 0.94 -2.69 -11.44
N TYR A 442 1.44 -1.85 -10.54
CA TYR A 442 2.83 -1.40 -10.54
C TYR A 442 3.25 -0.80 -11.90
N GLN A 443 4.34 -1.31 -12.53
CA GLN A 443 4.73 -0.89 -13.87
C GLN A 443 3.81 -1.42 -14.99
N GLY A 444 2.82 -2.26 -14.68
CA GLY A 444 1.69 -2.56 -15.57
C GLY A 444 0.67 -1.43 -15.64
N GLY A 445 0.90 -0.35 -14.91
CA GLY A 445 0.12 0.88 -14.93
C GLY A 445 -1.19 0.79 -14.16
N ILE A 446 -2.21 1.48 -14.66
CA ILE A 446 -3.54 1.60 -14.05
C ILE A 446 -4.56 0.97 -14.97
N SER A 447 -5.44 0.15 -14.42
CA SER A 447 -6.56 -0.46 -15.11
C SER A 447 -7.88 -0.01 -14.48
N VAL A 448 -8.86 0.29 -15.32
CA VAL A 448 -10.26 0.45 -14.91
C VAL A 448 -11.06 -0.67 -15.56
N PHE A 449 -11.73 -1.48 -14.74
CA PHE A 449 -12.49 -2.61 -15.25
C PHE A 449 -13.91 -2.70 -14.68
N ASP A 450 -14.83 -3.21 -15.52
CA ASP A 450 -16.22 -3.49 -15.16
C ASP A 450 -16.37 -4.96 -14.81
N PHE A 451 -16.70 -5.26 -13.55
CA PHE A 451 -17.03 -6.60 -13.05
C PHE A 451 -18.49 -6.74 -12.58
N THR A 452 -19.38 -5.88 -13.09
CA THR A 452 -20.83 -5.99 -12.86
C THR A 452 -21.30 -7.40 -13.19
N ASN A 453 -20.81 -7.96 -14.29
CA ASN A 453 -20.86 -9.40 -14.53
C ASN A 453 -19.59 -10.07 -13.99
N ALA A 454 -19.64 -10.55 -12.75
CA ALA A 454 -18.51 -11.17 -12.08
C ALA A 454 -17.88 -12.39 -12.83
N LYS A 455 -18.59 -12.99 -13.78
CA LYS A 455 -18.08 -14.11 -14.61
C LYS A 455 -17.34 -13.65 -15.86
N LYS A 456 -17.44 -12.36 -16.21
CA LYS A 456 -16.85 -11.80 -17.43
C LYS A 456 -16.40 -10.35 -17.16
N PRO A 457 -15.43 -10.14 -16.28
CA PRO A 457 -14.85 -8.81 -16.07
C PRO A 457 -14.22 -8.30 -17.36
N LYS A 458 -14.23 -7.00 -17.56
CA LYS A 458 -13.71 -6.39 -18.77
C LYS A 458 -13.02 -5.06 -18.47
N GLU A 459 -11.80 -4.88 -18.95
CA GLU A 459 -11.14 -3.60 -18.95
C GLU A 459 -11.91 -2.59 -19.81
N ILE A 460 -12.13 -1.40 -19.28
CA ILE A 460 -12.84 -0.31 -19.96
C ILE A 460 -11.96 0.93 -20.20
N ALA A 461 -10.89 1.06 -19.42
CA ALA A 461 -9.89 2.11 -19.61
C ALA A 461 -8.56 1.67 -18.98
N TRP A 462 -7.47 2.25 -19.43
CA TRP A 462 -6.13 1.97 -18.90
C TRP A 462 -5.17 3.12 -19.17
N PHE A 463 -4.16 3.24 -18.31
CA PHE A 463 -2.99 4.09 -18.48
C PHE A 463 -1.75 3.26 -18.13
N ASP A 464 -0.68 3.42 -18.90
CA ASP A 464 0.55 2.67 -18.75
C ASP A 464 1.76 3.53 -19.06
N ARG A 465 2.88 3.24 -18.41
CA ARG A 465 4.18 3.82 -18.71
C ARG A 465 5.14 2.71 -19.12
N GLY A 466 6.14 3.06 -19.93
CA GLY A 466 7.24 2.13 -20.20
C GLY A 466 8.08 1.87 -18.94
N PRO A 467 8.96 0.87 -19.01
CA PRO A 467 9.81 0.47 -17.89
C PRO A 467 10.65 1.64 -17.37
N ILE A 468 10.94 1.64 -16.07
CA ILE A 468 11.93 2.56 -15.50
C ILE A 468 13.32 2.28 -16.08
N SER A 469 13.60 1.01 -16.39
CA SER A 469 14.83 0.56 -17.03
C SER A 469 14.52 -0.57 -18.02
N ASP A 470 15.12 -0.52 -19.20
CA ASP A 470 15.08 -1.60 -20.19
C ASP A 470 16.19 -2.64 -20.01
N GLU A 471 17.15 -2.38 -19.10
CA GLU A 471 18.29 -3.25 -18.82
C GLU A 471 18.08 -4.20 -17.64
N ARG A 472 17.29 -3.78 -16.65
CA ARG A 472 17.07 -4.53 -15.40
C ARG A 472 15.72 -4.24 -14.80
N LEU A 473 15.20 -5.20 -14.04
CA LEU A 473 14.00 -4.96 -13.24
C LEU A 473 14.30 -3.96 -12.12
N VAL A 474 13.50 -2.90 -12.07
CA VAL A 474 13.54 -1.85 -11.04
C VAL A 474 12.15 -1.77 -10.42
N LEU A 475 12.06 -1.74 -9.10
CA LEU A 475 10.78 -1.56 -8.42
C LEU A 475 10.21 -0.17 -8.73
N GLY A 476 8.99 -0.11 -9.24
CA GLY A 476 8.34 1.15 -9.61
C GLY A 476 6.91 0.96 -10.09
N GLY A 477 6.37 2.04 -10.69
CA GLY A 477 5.01 2.10 -11.17
C GLY A 477 4.00 2.48 -10.08
N SER A 478 2.72 2.37 -10.39
CA SER A 478 1.63 2.75 -9.50
C SER A 478 1.53 1.80 -8.32
N TRP A 479 1.77 2.31 -7.09
CA TRP A 479 1.52 1.55 -5.85
C TRP A 479 0.02 1.42 -5.62
N SER A 480 -0.71 2.54 -5.73
CA SER A 480 -2.15 2.64 -5.52
C SER A 480 -2.80 3.46 -6.63
N ALA A 481 -4.05 3.15 -6.95
CA ALA A 481 -4.86 3.91 -7.88
C ALA A 481 -6.31 3.95 -7.39
N TYR A 482 -6.78 5.15 -7.01
CA TYR A 482 -8.06 5.32 -6.34
C TYR A 482 -8.92 6.38 -7.00
N TRP A 483 -10.22 6.11 -7.03
CA TRP A 483 -11.23 7.08 -7.43
C TRP A 483 -11.63 7.96 -6.26
N TYR A 484 -11.46 9.26 -6.41
CA TYR A 484 -11.95 10.22 -5.44
C TYR A 484 -12.45 11.49 -6.14
N ARG A 485 -13.68 11.92 -5.82
CA ARG A 485 -14.32 13.16 -6.30
C ARG A 485 -14.14 13.41 -7.81
N GLY A 486 -14.42 12.38 -8.62
CA GLY A 486 -14.44 12.47 -10.09
C GLY A 486 -13.10 12.28 -10.78
N HIS A 487 -12.04 12.00 -10.06
CA HIS A 487 -10.70 11.77 -10.60
C HIS A 487 -10.10 10.46 -10.08
N ILE A 488 -9.09 9.98 -10.79
CA ILE A 488 -8.24 8.89 -10.33
C ILE A 488 -6.93 9.52 -9.85
N TYR A 489 -6.53 9.16 -8.64
CA TYR A 489 -5.26 9.53 -8.05
C TYR A 489 -4.39 8.30 -7.91
N SER A 490 -3.10 8.41 -8.22
CA SER A 490 -2.14 7.33 -8.06
C SER A 490 -0.85 7.86 -7.47
N ASN A 491 -0.29 7.08 -6.55
CA ASN A 491 1.01 7.36 -5.96
C ASN A 491 2.03 6.43 -6.62
N ASP A 492 2.72 6.92 -7.65
CA ASP A 492 3.76 6.15 -8.33
C ASP A 492 5.01 6.08 -7.44
N ILE A 493 5.53 4.87 -7.24
CA ILE A 493 6.64 4.56 -6.33
C ILE A 493 7.82 5.50 -6.53
N GLN A 494 8.18 5.77 -7.79
CA GLN A 494 9.37 6.57 -8.11
C GLN A 494 9.07 7.88 -8.83
N LEU A 495 7.97 7.95 -9.59
CA LEU A 495 7.72 9.07 -10.48
C LEU A 495 6.87 10.19 -9.86
N GLY A 496 6.21 9.92 -8.73
CA GLY A 496 5.49 10.96 -7.99
C GLY A 496 3.97 10.76 -7.95
N PHE A 497 3.26 11.88 -7.79
CA PHE A 497 1.81 11.90 -7.61
C PHE A 497 1.09 12.16 -8.93
N ASP A 498 0.23 11.23 -9.34
CA ASP A 498 -0.52 11.29 -10.60
C ASP A 498 -1.98 11.64 -10.35
N VAL A 499 -2.52 12.47 -11.24
CA VAL A 499 -3.96 12.72 -11.33
C VAL A 499 -4.43 12.40 -12.74
N LEU A 500 -5.44 11.53 -12.87
CA LEU A 500 -6.00 11.11 -14.13
C LEU A 500 -7.50 11.40 -14.19
N ARG A 501 -8.00 11.59 -15.41
CA ARG A 501 -9.42 11.80 -15.69
C ARG A 501 -9.96 10.72 -16.62
N LEU A 502 -11.04 10.08 -16.16
CA LEU A 502 -11.78 9.10 -16.95
C LEU A 502 -12.97 9.76 -17.62
N ASP A 503 -12.86 9.98 -18.92
CA ASP A 503 -13.90 10.57 -19.77
C ASP A 503 -14.80 9.48 -20.38
N ASP A 504 -15.59 8.81 -19.54
CA ASP A 504 -16.54 7.79 -19.96
C ASP A 504 -17.95 8.08 -19.47
N LYS A 505 -18.93 7.78 -20.32
CA LYS A 505 -20.34 7.95 -19.97
C LYS A 505 -20.77 7.09 -18.77
N ILE A 506 -20.08 5.96 -18.56
CA ILE A 506 -20.38 4.99 -17.50
C ILE A 506 -20.18 5.62 -16.11
N VAL A 507 -19.24 6.56 -15.95
CA VAL A 507 -18.94 7.20 -14.66
C VAL A 507 -19.68 8.51 -14.41
N LYS A 508 -20.55 8.95 -15.30
CA LYS A 508 -21.27 10.24 -15.17
C LYS A 508 -22.10 10.38 -13.91
N THR A 509 -22.51 9.28 -13.30
CA THR A 509 -23.32 9.28 -12.07
C THR A 509 -22.49 9.09 -10.82
N ALA A 510 -21.21 8.79 -10.92
CA ALA A 510 -20.33 8.59 -9.78
C ALA A 510 -20.31 9.81 -8.82
N PRO A 511 -20.19 11.07 -9.30
CA PRO A 511 -20.14 12.24 -8.41
C PRO A 511 -21.35 12.42 -7.48
N LYS A 512 -22.46 11.76 -7.77
CA LYS A 512 -23.67 11.81 -6.92
C LYS A 512 -23.62 10.86 -5.72
N ASN A 513 -22.71 9.92 -5.73
CA ASN A 513 -22.58 8.86 -4.72
C ASN A 513 -21.25 8.95 -3.95
N GLU A 514 -20.45 9.98 -4.21
CA GLU A 514 -19.15 10.17 -3.58
C GLU A 514 -19.28 10.60 -2.11
N THR A 515 -18.25 10.30 -1.36
CA THR A 515 -18.07 10.71 0.04
C THR A 515 -16.93 11.72 0.13
N ASP A 516 -16.94 12.55 1.18
CA ASP A 516 -15.86 13.49 1.46
C ASP A 516 -14.71 12.85 2.27
N LEU A 517 -14.84 11.60 2.63
CA LEU A 517 -13.83 10.79 3.32
C LEU A 517 -13.69 9.46 2.59
N PHE A 518 -12.48 9.11 2.23
CA PHE A 518 -12.18 7.83 1.59
C PHE A 518 -10.85 7.28 2.09
N ASN A 519 -10.90 6.09 2.66
CA ASN A 519 -9.78 5.22 2.94
C ASN A 519 -9.99 3.94 2.13
N PRO A 520 -8.97 3.44 1.43
CA PRO A 520 -9.13 2.29 0.53
C PRO A 520 -9.33 0.96 1.28
N GLN A 521 -8.92 0.90 2.55
CA GLN A 521 -8.97 -0.28 3.41
C GLN A 521 -9.89 -0.12 4.60
#